data_54d534a68ed9990e0da24a4ed638114d
#
_entry.id   54d534a68ed9990e0da24a4ed638114d
#
_cell.length_a   1.000
_cell.length_b   1.000
_cell.length_c   1.000
_cell.angle_alpha   90.00
_cell.angle_beta   90.00
_cell.angle_gamma   90.00
#
_symmetry.space_group_name_H-M   'P 1'
#
loop_
_entity.id
_entity.type
_entity.pdbx_description
1 polymer ?
#
loop_
_entity_poly.entity_id
_entity_poly.type
_entity_poly.pdbx_seq_one_letter_code
_entity_poly.pdbx_strand_id
1 'polypeptide(L)' 'MRRISNRVAGLDVHRDSVTACVEIFDGVEVSVIKERFSTTVKGVRGLGEWLADADVELVVMESTGVYWIPVYE' A
#
# COMPACT_ATOMS: atom_id res chain seq x y z
N MET A 1 14.11 -0.73 19.19
CA MET A 1 14.30 -0.54 17.75
C MET A 1 13.56 0.68 17.27
N ARG A 2 14.19 1.45 16.43
CA ARG A 2 13.57 2.65 15.91
C ARG A 2 12.75 2.33 14.66
N ARG A 3 11.57 2.86 14.57
CA ARG A 3 10.78 2.75 13.36
C ARG A 3 11.13 3.91 12.43
N ILE A 4 11.19 3.60 11.15
CA ILE A 4 11.43 4.62 10.15
C ILE A 4 10.19 5.44 9.96
N SER A 5 9.03 4.77 10.05
CA SER A 5 7.77 5.41 9.73
C SER A 5 6.69 4.76 10.57
N ASN A 6 5.70 5.55 10.98
CA ASN A 6 4.58 5.07 11.79
C ASN A 6 3.39 4.63 10.96
N ARG A 7 3.33 5.02 9.70
CA ARG A 7 2.23 4.68 8.80
C ARG A 7 2.81 4.17 7.51
N VAL A 8 2.73 2.87 7.32
CA VAL A 8 3.35 2.19 6.19
C VAL A 8 2.28 1.43 5.43
N ALA A 9 2.30 1.56 4.12
CA ALA A 9 1.39 0.80 3.26
C ALA A 9 2.18 -0.21 2.45
N GLY A 10 1.66 -1.43 2.39
CA GLY A 10 2.16 -2.44 1.50
C GLY A 10 1.15 -2.67 0.40
N LEU A 11 1.59 -2.65 -0.84
CA LEU A 11 0.71 -2.88 -1.99
C LEU A 11 1.08 -4.20 -2.63
N ASP A 12 0.11 -5.08 -2.74
CA ASP A 12 0.27 -6.35 -3.40
C ASP A 12 -0.43 -6.26 -4.74
N VAL A 13 0.35 -6.16 -5.81
CA VAL A 13 -0.16 -5.87 -7.13
C VAL A 13 -0.39 -7.16 -7.91
N HIS A 14 -1.62 -7.33 -8.37
CA HIS A 14 -1.99 -8.44 -9.23
C HIS A 14 -2.43 -7.88 -10.57
N ARG A 15 -2.78 -8.78 -11.48
CA ARG A 15 -3.16 -8.34 -12.81
C ARG A 15 -4.36 -7.40 -12.78
N ASP A 16 -5.38 -7.76 -12.02
CA ASP A 16 -6.65 -7.04 -12.07
C ASP A 16 -6.95 -6.26 -10.82
N SER A 17 -6.09 -6.36 -9.82
CA SER A 17 -6.38 -5.71 -8.56
C SER A 17 -5.11 -5.41 -7.79
N VAL A 18 -5.25 -4.48 -6.85
CA VAL A 18 -4.20 -4.13 -5.91
C VAL A 18 -4.80 -4.25 -4.53
N THR A 19 -4.16 -5.03 -3.67
CA THR A 19 -4.56 -5.09 -2.28
C THR A 19 -3.62 -4.21 -1.48
N ALA A 20 -4.18 -3.25 -0.79
CA ALA A 20 -3.41 -2.33 0.02
C ALA A 20 -3.58 -2.69 1.48
N CYS A 21 -2.47 -2.70 2.20
CA CYS A 21 -2.46 -3.02 3.62
C CYS A 21 -1.71 -1.89 4.31
N VAL A 22 -2.39 -1.15 5.17
CA VAL A 22 -1.79 -0.04 5.88
C VAL A 22 -1.59 -0.45 7.33
N GLU A 23 -0.37 -0.30 7.81
CA GLU A 23 -0.04 -0.54 9.20
C GLU A 23 0.18 0.80 9.87
N ILE A 24 -0.49 1.00 10.96
CA ILE A 24 -0.42 2.23 11.73
C ILE A 24 0.06 1.89 13.12
N PHE A 25 1.19 2.45 13.50
CA PHE A 25 1.77 2.23 14.82
C PHE A 25 1.54 3.48 15.66
N ASP A 26 0.86 3.33 16.78
CA ASP A 26 0.52 4.47 17.63
C ASP A 26 1.41 4.58 18.84
N GLY A 27 2.50 3.83 18.87
CA GLY A 27 3.42 3.86 20.00
C GLY A 27 3.26 2.66 20.90
N VAL A 28 2.15 1.98 20.82
CA VAL A 28 1.85 0.81 21.64
C VAL A 28 1.40 -0.35 20.80
N GLU A 29 0.45 -0.11 19.91
CA GLU A 29 -0.15 -1.17 19.11
C GLU A 29 -0.02 -0.86 17.64
N VAL A 30 -0.07 -1.92 16.85
CA VAL A 30 -0.10 -1.82 15.40
C VAL A 30 -1.51 -2.16 14.94
N SER A 31 -2.12 -1.24 14.22
CA SER A 31 -3.42 -1.45 13.59
C SER A 31 -3.22 -1.72 12.12
N VAL A 32 -3.99 -2.63 11.56
CA VAL A 32 -3.85 -3.00 10.15
C VAL A 32 -5.20 -2.78 9.47
N ILE A 33 -5.16 -2.05 8.36
CA ILE A 33 -6.35 -1.78 7.55
C ILE A 33 -6.05 -2.28 6.15
N LYS A 34 -6.98 -3.06 5.60
CA LYS A 34 -6.81 -3.60 4.26
C LYS A 34 -7.94 -3.16 3.36
N GLU A 35 -7.61 -2.93 2.11
CA GLU A 35 -8.59 -2.57 1.11
C GLU A 35 -8.12 -3.05 -0.25
N ARG A 36 -9.05 -3.40 -1.12
CA ARG A 36 -8.73 -3.91 -2.44
C ARG A 36 -9.26 -2.96 -3.49
N PHE A 37 -8.44 -2.68 -4.50
CA PHE A 37 -8.78 -1.75 -5.56
C PHE A 37 -8.56 -2.42 -6.91
N SER A 38 -9.32 -2.01 -7.90
CA SER A 38 -9.11 -2.49 -9.27
C SER A 38 -7.93 -1.74 -9.88
N THR A 39 -7.35 -2.33 -10.92
CA THR A 39 -6.23 -1.70 -11.61
C THR A 39 -6.70 -0.74 -12.71
N THR A 40 -7.98 -0.43 -12.74
CA THR A 40 -8.49 0.59 -13.64
C THR A 40 -8.04 1.98 -13.17
N VAL A 41 -8.17 2.96 -14.05
CA VAL A 41 -7.82 4.33 -13.69
C VAL A 41 -8.61 4.79 -12.47
N LYS A 42 -9.90 4.46 -12.45
CA LYS A 42 -10.75 4.83 -11.33
C LYS A 42 -10.30 4.13 -10.05
N GLY A 43 -9.94 2.86 -10.15
CA GLY A 43 -9.49 2.11 -8.99
C GLY A 43 -8.18 2.63 -8.44
N VAL A 44 -7.25 2.96 -9.32
CA VAL A 44 -5.94 3.46 -8.90
C VAL A 44 -6.10 4.84 -8.27
N ARG A 45 -6.99 5.66 -8.81
CA ARG A 45 -7.26 6.96 -8.21
C ARG A 45 -7.86 6.80 -6.81
N GLY A 46 -8.79 5.86 -6.65
CA GLY A 46 -9.36 5.57 -5.35
C GLY A 46 -8.31 5.11 -4.37
N LEU A 47 -7.38 4.29 -4.84
CA LEU A 47 -6.27 3.83 -4.00
C LEU A 47 -5.43 5.02 -3.52
N GLY A 48 -5.11 5.93 -4.42
CA GLY A 48 -4.32 7.09 -4.06
C GLY A 48 -5.02 7.95 -3.01
N GLU A 49 -6.31 8.15 -3.16
CA GLU A 49 -7.07 8.92 -2.20
C GLU A 49 -7.15 8.21 -0.86
N TRP A 50 -7.31 6.90 -0.90
CA TRP A 50 -7.40 6.11 0.31
C TRP A 50 -6.08 6.16 1.09
N LEU A 51 -4.96 6.08 0.39
CA LEU A 51 -3.66 6.19 1.03
C LEU A 51 -3.42 7.59 1.61
N ALA A 52 -3.87 8.61 0.90
CA ALA A 52 -3.74 9.96 1.38
C ALA A 52 -4.58 10.19 2.64
N ASP A 53 -5.78 9.63 2.67
CA ASP A 53 -6.65 9.74 3.83
C ASP A 53 -6.05 9.03 5.03
N ALA A 54 -5.32 7.95 4.79
CA ALA A 54 -4.67 7.21 5.87
C ALA A 54 -3.36 7.86 6.31
N ASP A 55 -2.97 8.93 5.63
CA ASP A 55 -1.77 9.68 5.99
C ASP A 55 -0.53 8.80 5.95
N VAL A 56 -0.41 8.00 4.91
CA VAL A 56 0.67 7.04 4.77
C VAL A 56 1.97 7.75 4.47
N GLU A 57 3.03 7.34 5.16
CA GLU A 57 4.33 7.97 5.03
C GLU A 57 5.28 7.20 4.12
N LEU A 58 5.06 5.90 4.00
CA LEU A 58 5.94 5.06 3.20
C LEU A 58 5.11 4.01 2.52
N VAL A 59 5.35 3.80 1.23
CA VAL A 59 4.65 2.79 0.46
C VAL A 59 5.66 1.79 -0.07
N VAL A 60 5.41 0.51 0.19
CA VAL A 60 6.21 -0.59 -0.33
C VAL A 60 5.34 -1.37 -1.30
N MET A 61 5.85 -1.64 -2.48
CA MET A 61 5.08 -2.30 -3.52
C MET A 61 5.69 -3.64 -3.86
N GLU A 62 4.85 -4.65 -3.98
CA GLU A 62 5.26 -5.98 -4.38
C GLU A 62 4.37 -6.47 -5.50
N SER A 63 4.93 -7.23 -6.39
CA SER A 63 4.19 -7.84 -7.47
C SER A 63 4.40 -9.34 -7.42
N THR A 64 3.31 -10.10 -7.49
CA THR A 64 3.37 -11.54 -7.45
C THR A 64 3.43 -12.15 -8.83
N GLY A 65 3.51 -11.35 -9.87
CA GLY A 65 3.60 -11.87 -11.21
C GLY A 65 4.94 -12.52 -11.45
N VAL A 66 4.99 -13.41 -12.43
CA VAL A 66 6.24 -14.08 -12.78
C VAL A 66 7.22 -13.12 -13.43
N TYR A 67 6.73 -12.00 -13.86
CA TYR A 67 7.57 -10.97 -14.41
C TYR A 67 7.23 -9.68 -13.71
N TRP A 68 8.18 -8.84 -13.67
CA TRP A 68 7.96 -7.54 -13.10
C TRP A 68 8.93 -6.58 -13.74
N ILE A 69 8.62 -5.34 -13.64
CA ILE A 69 9.43 -4.31 -14.24
C ILE A 69 9.92 -3.42 -13.12
N PRO A 70 11.20 -3.13 -13.09
CA PRO A 70 11.74 -2.28 -12.03
C PRO A 70 11.28 -0.85 -12.24
N VAL A 71 10.13 -0.56 -11.70
CA VAL A 71 9.51 0.75 -11.91
C VAL A 71 10.14 1.83 -11.07
N TYR A 72 10.94 1.45 -10.14
CA TYR A 72 11.56 2.41 -9.24
C TYR A 72 12.89 2.92 -9.74
N GLU A 73 13.30 2.50 -10.85
CA GLU A 73 14.60 2.91 -11.35
C GLU A 73 14.74 4.35 -11.63
#